data_55e8bfb9f7241029090b058370a3ac02
#
_entry.id   55e8bfb9f7241029090b058370a3ac02
#
_cell.length_a   1.000
_cell.length_b   1.000
_cell.length_c   1.000
_cell.angle_alpha   90.00
_cell.angle_beta   90.00
_cell.angle_gamma   90.00
#
_symmetry.space_group_name_H-M   'P 1'
#
loop_
_entity.id
_entity.type
_entity.pdbx_description
1 polymer ?
#
loop_
_entity_poly.entity_id
_entity_poly.type
_entity_poly.pdbx_seq_one_letter_code
_entity_poly.pdbx_strand_id
1 'polypeptide(L)'
;MVLHFLVKGRVQGVGFRWFVHREAAEIGLRGWVRNTEDGDVEVLAAGEPDQLKDLLLALGKGSRGSRVDEVVEHELAESEGAALKTFEIEVAW
;
A
#
# COMPACT_ATOMS: atom_id res chain seq x y z
N MET A 1 -3.66 -7.58 12.15
CA MET A 1 -4.25 -7.89 10.82
C MET A 1 -3.23 -7.54 9.74
N VAL A 2 -3.16 -8.34 8.71
CA VAL A 2 -2.27 -8.09 7.57
C VAL A 2 -3.10 -8.11 6.30
N LEU A 3 -2.99 -7.04 5.51
CA LEU A 3 -3.71 -6.91 4.24
C LEU A 3 -2.72 -6.69 3.09
N HIS A 4 -3.07 -7.27 1.96
CA HIS A 4 -2.37 -7.05 0.70
C HIS A 4 -3.31 -6.29 -0.22
N PHE A 5 -2.82 -5.18 -0.79
CA PHE A 5 -3.57 -4.37 -1.73
C PHE A 5 -2.87 -4.37 -3.08
N LEU A 6 -3.67 -4.46 -4.14
CA LEU A 6 -3.18 -4.22 -5.50
C LEU A 6 -3.94 -3.01 -6.04
N VAL A 7 -3.22 -1.94 -6.32
CA VAL A 7 -3.81 -0.68 -6.77
C VAL A 7 -3.63 -0.57 -8.27
N LYS A 8 -4.74 -0.49 -8.98
CA LYS A 8 -4.76 -0.46 -10.45
C LYS A 8 -5.15 0.92 -10.94
N GLY A 9 -4.56 1.35 -12.04
CA GLY A 9 -4.84 2.63 -12.65
C GLY A 9 -3.56 3.33 -13.09
N ARG A 10 -3.60 4.65 -13.14
CA ARG A 10 -2.43 5.45 -13.46
C ARG A 10 -1.70 5.79 -12.15
N VAL A 11 -0.88 4.85 -11.70
CA VAL A 11 -0.26 4.91 -10.38
C VAL A 11 1.27 4.79 -10.39
N GLN A 12 1.88 4.54 -11.54
CA GLN A 12 3.34 4.52 -11.67
C GLN A 12 3.83 5.80 -12.34
N GLY A 13 5.03 6.27 -11.95
CA GLY A 13 5.63 7.46 -12.52
C GLY A 13 5.02 8.77 -12.04
N VAL A 14 4.22 8.74 -10.99
CA VAL A 14 3.50 9.93 -10.47
C VAL A 14 3.73 10.12 -8.96
N GLY A 15 4.77 9.48 -8.40
CA GLY A 15 5.07 9.61 -6.98
C GLY A 15 4.13 8.84 -6.07
N PHE A 16 3.40 7.87 -6.60
CA PHE A 16 2.38 7.14 -5.82
C PHE A 16 2.99 6.33 -4.68
N ARG A 17 4.15 5.69 -4.90
CA ARG A 17 4.82 4.92 -3.83
C ARG A 17 5.20 5.81 -2.65
N TRP A 18 5.67 7.01 -2.91
CA TRP A 18 6.01 7.99 -1.87
C TRP A 18 4.76 8.43 -1.11
N PHE A 19 3.67 8.63 -1.82
CA PHE A 19 2.38 8.96 -1.23
C PHE A 19 1.93 7.84 -0.27
N VAL A 20 1.97 6.59 -0.72
CA VAL A 20 1.58 5.44 0.12
C VAL A 20 2.47 5.34 1.35
N HIS A 21 3.78 5.47 1.17
CA HIS A 21 4.74 5.42 2.27
C HIS A 21 4.42 6.48 3.33
N ARG A 22 4.18 7.71 2.90
CA ARG A 22 3.87 8.79 3.82
C ARG A 22 2.57 8.53 4.58
N GLU A 23 1.52 8.12 3.86
CA GLU A 23 0.24 7.84 4.49
C GLU A 23 0.35 6.68 5.50
N ALA A 24 0.99 5.60 5.10
CA ALA A 24 1.15 4.44 5.97
C ALA A 24 2.00 4.76 7.20
N ALA A 25 3.08 5.51 7.03
CA ALA A 25 3.94 5.90 8.14
C ALA A 25 3.20 6.80 9.13
N GLU A 26 2.41 7.75 8.66
CA GLU A 26 1.63 8.63 9.52
C GLU A 26 0.57 7.87 10.30
N ILE A 27 -0.05 6.87 9.66
CA ILE A 27 -1.05 6.02 10.32
C ILE A 27 -0.40 5.10 11.35
N GLY A 28 0.87 4.74 11.14
CA GLY A 28 1.59 3.85 12.05
C GLY A 28 1.61 2.39 11.59
N LEU A 29 1.42 2.16 10.30
CA LEU A 29 1.44 0.82 9.73
C LEU A 29 2.86 0.34 9.46
N ARG A 30 3.02 -0.98 9.39
CA ARG A 30 4.25 -1.66 8.99
C ARG A 30 3.99 -2.34 7.65
N GLY A 31 4.99 -2.44 6.81
CA GLY A 31 4.82 -3.10 5.53
C GLY A 31 5.73 -2.55 4.44
N TRP A 32 5.24 -2.64 3.22
CA TRP A 32 6.01 -2.14 2.07
C TRP A 32 5.08 -1.79 0.91
N VAL A 33 5.62 -1.01 -0.02
CA VAL A 33 4.95 -0.64 -1.26
C VAL A 33 5.95 -0.76 -2.40
N ARG A 34 5.51 -1.31 -3.53
CA ARG A 34 6.36 -1.46 -4.72
C ARG A 34 5.52 -1.41 -6.01
N ASN A 35 6.18 -1.07 -7.11
CA ASN A 35 5.56 -1.18 -8.43
C ASN A 35 5.55 -2.64 -8.88
N THR A 36 4.59 -2.99 -9.72
CA THR A 36 4.57 -4.30 -10.38
C THR A 36 4.93 -4.15 -11.85
N GLU A 37 5.28 -5.26 -12.50
CA GLU A 37 5.58 -5.27 -13.93
C GLU A 37 4.35 -4.89 -14.77
N ASP A 38 3.16 -5.13 -14.26
CA ASP A 38 1.91 -4.86 -14.98
C ASP A 38 1.47 -3.41 -14.92
N GLY A 39 2.24 -2.55 -14.26
CA GLY A 39 1.90 -1.13 -14.16
C GLY A 39 1.09 -0.78 -12.93
N ASP A 40 0.85 -1.73 -12.04
CA ASP A 40 0.11 -1.53 -10.80
C ASP A 40 1.07 -1.16 -9.65
N VAL A 41 0.49 -0.87 -8.48
CA VAL A 41 1.25 -0.69 -7.24
C VAL A 41 0.74 -1.72 -6.24
N GLU A 42 1.67 -2.44 -5.64
CA GLU A 42 1.40 -3.48 -4.67
C GLU A 42 1.77 -3.00 -3.28
N VAL A 43 0.90 -3.25 -2.29
CA VAL A 43 1.10 -2.80 -0.91
C VAL A 43 0.84 -3.96 0.04
N LEU A 44 1.76 -4.19 0.96
CA LEU A 44 1.54 -5.08 2.09
C LEU A 44 1.53 -4.22 3.35
N ALA A 45 0.49 -4.35 4.17
CA ALA A 45 0.37 -3.53 5.37
C ALA A 45 -0.13 -4.36 6.55
N ALA A 46 0.51 -4.15 7.70
CA ALA A 46 0.17 -4.79 8.95
C ALA A 46 -0.13 -3.73 10.00
N GLY A 47 -1.21 -3.91 10.75
CA GLY A 47 -1.62 -3.00 11.80
C GLY A 47 -3.01 -3.35 12.32
N GLU A 48 -3.60 -2.40 13.02
CA GLU A 48 -4.94 -2.56 13.54
C GLU A 48 -5.99 -2.36 12.43
N PRO A 49 -7.17 -2.97 12.54
CA PRO A 49 -8.21 -2.84 11.51
C PRO A 49 -8.54 -1.40 11.14
N ASP A 50 -8.63 -0.50 12.12
CA ASP A 50 -8.95 0.90 11.86
C ASP A 50 -7.85 1.60 11.07
N GLN A 51 -6.60 1.26 11.35
CA GLN A 51 -5.44 1.80 10.63
C GLN A 51 -5.47 1.34 9.17
N LEU A 52 -5.77 0.07 8.94
CA LEU A 52 -5.84 -0.50 7.60
C LEU A 52 -6.99 0.09 6.80
N LYS A 53 -8.12 0.38 7.47
CA LYS A 53 -9.24 1.05 6.83
C LYS A 53 -8.86 2.46 6.37
N ASP A 54 -8.11 3.19 7.19
CA ASP A 54 -7.63 4.52 6.83
C ASP A 54 -6.71 4.46 5.62
N LEU A 55 -5.84 3.44 5.55
CA LEU A 55 -4.97 3.26 4.40
C LEU A 55 -5.79 2.96 3.14
N LEU A 56 -6.78 2.07 3.24
CA LEU A 56 -7.64 1.74 2.11
C LEU A 56 -8.32 2.99 1.55
N LEU A 57 -8.83 3.86 2.42
CA LEU A 57 -9.44 5.10 1.99
C LEU A 57 -8.44 6.01 1.26
N ALA A 58 -7.21 6.10 1.78
CA ALA A 58 -6.16 6.89 1.14
C ALA A 58 -5.78 6.33 -0.22
N LEU A 59 -5.66 4.99 -0.33
CA LEU A 59 -5.34 4.34 -1.61
C LEU A 59 -6.40 4.61 -2.66
N GLY A 60 -7.67 4.50 -2.28
CA GLY A 60 -8.79 4.73 -3.21
C GLY A 60 -8.87 6.17 -3.67
N LYS A 61 -8.50 7.10 -2.82
CA LYS A 61 -8.47 8.53 -3.14
C LYS A 61 -7.32 8.86 -4.09
N GLY A 62 -6.19 8.20 -3.88
CA GLY A 62 -5.00 8.38 -4.68
C GLY A 62 -4.21 9.63 -4.35
N SER A 63 -3.07 9.77 -5.01
CA SER A 63 -2.22 10.94 -4.90
C SER A 63 -2.52 11.92 -6.01
N ARG A 64 -2.01 13.14 -5.84
CA ARG A 64 -2.10 14.16 -6.88
C ARG A 64 -1.40 13.65 -8.15
N GLY A 65 -2.09 13.72 -9.27
CA GLY A 65 -1.57 13.25 -10.55
C GLY A 65 -1.79 11.77 -10.82
N SER A 66 -2.28 11.02 -9.84
CA SER A 66 -2.64 9.62 -10.04
C SER A 66 -4.12 9.49 -10.41
N ARG A 67 -4.46 8.31 -10.95
CA ARG A 67 -5.86 7.91 -11.14
C ARG A 67 -5.97 6.47 -10.69
N VAL A 68 -6.75 6.24 -9.65
CA VAL A 68 -6.99 4.90 -9.12
C VAL A 68 -8.29 4.37 -9.72
N ASP A 69 -8.20 3.29 -10.47
CA ASP A 69 -9.35 2.65 -11.08
C ASP A 69 -9.96 1.59 -10.17
N GLU A 70 -9.10 0.87 -9.43
CA GLU A 70 -9.53 -0.23 -8.59
C GLU A 70 -8.50 -0.51 -7.52
N VAL A 71 -8.94 -0.90 -6.33
CA VAL A 71 -8.08 -1.40 -5.26
C VAL A 71 -8.58 -2.79 -4.90
N VAL A 72 -7.74 -3.81 -5.12
CA VAL A 72 -8.07 -5.20 -4.78
C VAL A 72 -7.42 -5.53 -3.46
N GLU A 73 -8.20 -6.03 -2.52
CA GLU A 73 -7.76 -6.28 -1.15
C GLU A 73 -7.83 -7.77 -0.82
N HIS A 74 -6.79 -8.29 -0.19
CA HIS A 74 -6.76 -9.66 0.32
C HIS A 74 -6.23 -9.67 1.74
N GLU A 75 -6.90 -10.39 2.63
CA GLU A 75 -6.41 -10.59 3.98
C GLU A 75 -5.43 -11.76 4.00
N LEU A 76 -4.29 -11.57 4.68
CA LEU A 76 -3.25 -12.58 4.81
C LEU A 76 -3.14 -13.04 6.26
N ALA A 77 -2.43 -14.15 6.48
CA ALA A 77 -2.17 -14.66 7.82
C ALA A 77 -1.31 -13.67 8.61
N GLU A 78 -1.50 -13.63 9.93
CA GLU A 78 -0.72 -12.76 10.81
C GLU A 78 0.78 -13.00 10.66
N SER A 79 1.18 -14.24 10.38
CA SER A 79 2.58 -14.59 10.18
C SER A 79 3.25 -13.83 9.04
N GLU A 80 2.47 -13.40 8.05
CA GLU A 80 3.01 -12.62 6.91
C GLU A 80 3.51 -11.24 7.32
N GLY A 81 3.05 -10.73 8.47
CA GLY A 81 3.48 -9.44 8.99
C GLY A 81 4.49 -9.53 10.12
N ALA A 82 4.87 -10.75 10.55
CA ALA A 82 5.66 -10.95 11.77
C ALA A 82 7.05 -10.31 11.71
N ALA A 83 7.67 -10.27 10.53
CA ALA A 83 9.01 -9.72 10.36
C ALA A 83 9.01 -8.22 10.03
N LEU A 84 7.84 -7.64 9.81
CA LEU A 84 7.74 -6.23 9.41
C LEU A 84 7.91 -5.33 10.62
N LYS A 85 8.76 -4.30 10.51
CA LYS A 85 9.02 -3.38 11.62
C LYS A 85 8.71 -1.93 11.27
N THR A 86 8.89 -1.55 10.01
CA THR A 86 8.66 -0.21 9.51
C THR A 86 7.92 -0.30 8.19
N PHE A 87 7.61 0.84 7.60
CA PHE A 87 7.01 0.86 6.28
C PHE A 87 8.06 1.29 5.27
N GLU A 88 8.30 0.45 4.25
CA GLU A 88 9.39 0.60 3.31
C GLU A 88 8.88 0.79 1.88
N ILE A 89 9.65 1.54 1.09
CA ILE A 89 9.46 1.55 -0.36
C ILE A 89 10.44 0.55 -0.93
N GLU A 90 9.91 -0.44 -1.66
CA GLU A 90 10.75 -1.44 -2.30
C GLU A 90 10.94 -1.15 -3.78
N VAL A 91 12.13 -1.43 -4.27
CA VAL A 91 12.44 -1.38 -5.70
C VAL A 91 12.23 -2.80 -6.22
N ALA A 92 11.22 -2.99 -7.05
CA ALA A 92 10.82 -4.32 -7.49
C ALA A 92 11.77 -4.93 -8.53
N TRP A 93 12.52 -4.09 -9.26
CA TRP A 93 13.48 -4.53 -10.28
C TRP A 93 14.53 -3.45 -10.54
#